data_717660d3d70ab1becff013e0e1e8fa10
#
_entry.id   717660d3d70ab1becff013e0e1e8fa10
#
_cell.length_a   1.000
_cell.length_b   1.000
_cell.length_c   1.000
_cell.angle_alpha   90.00
_cell.angle_beta   90.00
_cell.angle_gamma   90.00
#
_symmetry.space_group_name_H-M   'P 1'
#
loop_
_entity.id
_entity.type
_entity.pdbx_description
1 polymer ?
#
loop_
_entity_poly.entity_id
_entity_poly.type
_entity_poly.pdbx_seq_one_letter_code
_entity_poly.pdbx_strand_id
1 'polypeptide(L)'
;MRKLLMLLFVVLFASVVHVHAQAKSDADLIRQAALDYIEGWYEADGARMERALHPDLAKRIVRVDPRGRYMLGQMSAMGLVQLTREEGGKNIPKEKQQKDVTVLDIFGNAATAKIIAADWIDYLHLAKWKGRWVIVNVLWENKPAPQQAPRSSSN
;
A
#
# COMPACT_ATOMS: atom_id res chain seq x y z
N MET A 1 -59.83 52.23 19.19
CA MET A 1 -58.54 52.25 18.42
C MET A 1 -57.80 50.96 18.74
N ARG A 2 -57.93 49.96 17.85
CA ARG A 2 -57.36 48.61 18.03
C ARG A 2 -56.01 48.55 17.28
N LYS A 3 -54.94 48.43 18.02
CA LYS A 3 -53.58 48.22 17.44
C LYS A 3 -53.41 46.74 17.09
N LEU A 4 -53.36 46.47 15.79
CA LEU A 4 -53.08 45.13 15.23
C LEU A 4 -51.59 44.87 15.29
N LEU A 5 -51.16 43.93 16.15
CA LEU A 5 -49.78 43.49 16.27
C LEU A 5 -49.54 42.35 15.26
N MET A 6 -48.86 42.63 14.18
CA MET A 6 -48.51 41.65 13.14
C MET A 6 -47.19 40.95 13.56
N LEU A 7 -47.31 39.70 14.03
CA LEU A 7 -46.17 38.85 14.39
C LEU A 7 -45.59 38.22 13.12
N LEU A 8 -44.47 38.71 12.67
CA LEU A 8 -43.74 38.15 11.52
C LEU A 8 -42.95 36.90 11.95
N PHE A 9 -43.45 35.72 11.60
CA PHE A 9 -42.77 34.45 11.87
C PHE A 9 -41.74 34.21 10.77
N VAL A 10 -40.46 34.53 11.04
CA VAL A 10 -39.34 34.19 10.15
C VAL A 10 -38.97 32.73 10.39
N VAL A 11 -39.44 31.83 9.52
CA VAL A 11 -38.99 30.42 9.51
C VAL A 11 -37.63 30.38 8.84
N LEU A 12 -36.56 30.24 9.63
CA LEU A 12 -35.20 30.04 9.17
C LEU A 12 -35.09 28.57 8.76
N PHE A 13 -35.21 28.28 7.45
CA PHE A 13 -34.88 26.97 6.90
C PHE A 13 -33.38 26.76 6.96
N ALA A 14 -32.90 26.12 8.02
CA ALA A 14 -31.53 25.62 8.09
C ALA A 14 -31.40 24.42 7.14
N SER A 15 -30.92 24.66 5.92
CA SER A 15 -30.56 23.60 4.97
C SER A 15 -29.39 22.81 5.54
N VAL A 16 -29.63 21.65 6.14
CA VAL A 16 -28.60 20.71 6.55
C VAL A 16 -28.01 20.09 5.28
N VAL A 17 -26.88 20.61 4.83
CA VAL A 17 -26.13 20.02 3.74
C VAL A 17 -25.56 18.70 4.26
N HIS A 18 -26.22 17.58 3.94
CA HIS A 18 -25.68 16.25 4.17
C HIS A 18 -24.51 16.04 3.20
N VAL A 19 -23.28 16.26 3.67
CA VAL A 19 -22.08 15.82 2.96
C VAL A 19 -22.05 14.30 3.03
N HIS A 20 -22.60 13.64 2.02
CA HIS A 20 -22.41 12.20 1.84
C HIS A 20 -20.95 11.98 1.49
N ALA A 21 -20.16 11.50 2.44
CA ALA A 21 -18.82 10.98 2.13
C ALA A 21 -19.02 9.82 1.15
N GLN A 22 -18.59 10.01 -0.10
CA GLN A 22 -18.69 8.97 -1.12
C GLN A 22 -17.88 7.76 -0.64
N ALA A 23 -18.52 6.59 -0.60
CA ALA A 23 -17.84 5.35 -0.23
C ALA A 23 -16.67 5.12 -1.20
N LYS A 24 -15.48 4.82 -0.65
CA LYS A 24 -14.31 4.51 -1.46
C LYS A 24 -14.59 3.30 -2.35
N SER A 25 -14.14 3.37 -3.60
CA SER A 25 -14.21 2.23 -4.52
C SER A 25 -13.30 1.09 -4.07
N ASP A 26 -13.53 -0.13 -4.53
CA ASP A 26 -12.62 -1.26 -4.27
C ASP A 26 -11.21 -0.95 -4.79
N ALA A 27 -11.06 -0.28 -5.92
CA ALA A 27 -9.77 0.16 -6.43
C ALA A 27 -9.04 1.12 -5.46
N ASP A 28 -9.75 2.05 -4.83
CA ASP A 28 -9.16 2.95 -3.83
C ASP A 28 -8.75 2.22 -2.56
N LEU A 29 -9.56 1.24 -2.12
CA LEU A 29 -9.27 0.43 -0.93
C LEU A 29 -8.08 -0.51 -1.17
N ILE A 30 -7.97 -1.10 -2.36
CA ILE A 30 -6.81 -1.91 -2.77
C ILE A 30 -5.55 -1.05 -2.83
N ARG A 31 -5.64 0.13 -3.45
CA ARG A 31 -4.53 1.09 -3.47
C ARG A 31 -4.10 1.50 -2.07
N GLN A 32 -5.05 1.73 -1.16
CA GLN A 32 -4.76 2.06 0.24
C GLN A 32 -4.03 0.92 0.95
N ALA A 33 -4.46 -0.34 0.77
CA ALA A 33 -3.77 -1.50 1.35
C ALA A 33 -2.34 -1.63 0.83
N ALA A 34 -2.12 -1.41 -0.48
CA ALA A 34 -0.80 -1.41 -1.08
C ALA A 34 0.08 -0.25 -0.58
N LEU A 35 -0.49 0.94 -0.36
CA LEU A 35 0.21 2.08 0.24
C LEU A 35 0.52 1.82 1.72
N ASP A 36 -0.39 1.25 2.50
CA ASP A 36 -0.12 0.89 3.90
C ASP A 36 1.05 -0.09 4.02
N TYR A 37 1.17 -1.02 3.07
CA TYR A 37 2.28 -1.95 2.99
C TYR A 37 3.61 -1.25 2.68
N ILE A 38 3.72 -0.48 1.59
CA ILE A 38 5.00 0.10 1.17
C ILE A 38 5.44 1.29 2.04
N GLU A 39 4.51 2.13 2.46
CA GLU A 39 4.80 3.24 3.35
C GLU A 39 5.07 2.74 4.77
N GLY A 40 4.34 1.71 5.24
CA GLY A 40 4.65 1.02 6.49
C GLY A 40 6.11 0.53 6.52
N TRP A 41 6.59 -0.05 5.42
CA TRP A 41 7.99 -0.44 5.27
C TRP A 41 8.95 0.75 5.38
N TYR A 42 8.73 1.82 4.61
CA TYR A 42 9.61 2.99 4.61
C TYR A 42 9.64 3.75 5.94
N GLU A 43 8.53 3.77 6.66
CA GLU A 43 8.38 4.48 7.92
C GLU A 43 8.76 3.62 9.14
N ALA A 44 9.10 2.32 8.93
CA ALA A 44 9.28 1.32 9.99
C ALA A 44 8.02 1.19 10.88
N ASP A 45 6.83 1.46 10.31
CA ASP A 45 5.55 1.35 10.98
C ASP A 45 4.98 -0.06 10.86
N GLY A 46 5.33 -0.93 11.82
CA GLY A 46 4.84 -2.30 11.85
C GLY A 46 3.32 -2.41 12.00
N ALA A 47 2.64 -1.46 12.64
CA ALA A 47 1.19 -1.48 12.79
C ALA A 47 0.51 -1.17 11.43
N ARG A 48 1.07 -0.25 10.67
CA ARG A 48 0.62 0.06 9.32
C ARG A 48 0.82 -1.13 8.38
N MET A 49 2.00 -1.77 8.45
CA MET A 49 2.29 -3.02 7.72
C MET A 49 1.29 -4.12 8.07
N GLU A 50 1.03 -4.35 9.35
CA GLU A 50 0.12 -5.40 9.84
C GLU A 50 -1.31 -5.19 9.32
N ARG A 51 -1.79 -3.95 9.25
CA ARG A 51 -3.12 -3.66 8.68
C ARG A 51 -3.24 -4.02 7.21
N ALA A 52 -2.17 -3.93 6.45
CA ALA A 52 -2.16 -4.25 5.03
C ALA A 52 -2.20 -5.75 4.74
N LEU A 53 -1.80 -6.59 5.70
CA LEU A 53 -1.54 -8.01 5.48
C LEU A 53 -2.66 -8.92 6.00
N HIS A 54 -2.87 -10.05 5.31
CA HIS A 54 -3.55 -11.20 5.89
C HIS A 54 -2.55 -11.98 6.78
N PRO A 55 -2.97 -12.56 7.93
CA PRO A 55 -2.06 -13.35 8.78
C PRO A 55 -1.34 -14.49 8.05
N ASP A 56 -2.01 -15.12 7.07
CA ASP A 56 -1.46 -16.21 6.26
C ASP A 56 -0.70 -15.72 5.02
N LEU A 57 -0.26 -14.44 4.98
CA LEU A 57 0.54 -13.93 3.88
C LEU A 57 1.73 -14.83 3.59
N ALA A 58 1.99 -15.05 2.30
CA ALA A 58 3.25 -15.58 1.82
C ALA A 58 3.94 -14.56 0.91
N LYS A 59 5.07 -14.01 1.34
CA LYS A 59 5.95 -13.16 0.50
C LYS A 59 7.12 -13.98 0.02
N ARG A 60 7.34 -14.03 -1.30
CA ARG A 60 8.33 -14.91 -1.95
C ARG A 60 9.22 -14.17 -2.93
N ILE A 61 10.46 -14.66 -3.05
CA ILE A 61 11.44 -14.24 -4.05
C ILE A 61 12.21 -15.46 -4.57
N VAL A 62 12.49 -15.49 -5.86
CA VAL A 62 13.43 -16.47 -6.44
C VAL A 62 14.83 -15.89 -6.33
N ARG A 63 15.76 -16.68 -5.81
CA ARG A 63 17.18 -16.35 -5.74
C ARG A 63 17.99 -17.44 -6.43
N VAL A 64 19.11 -17.03 -7.03
CA VAL A 64 20.06 -17.96 -7.62
C VAL A 64 21.36 -17.87 -6.81
N ASP A 65 21.85 -19.00 -6.29
CA ASP A 65 23.10 -19.03 -5.55
C ASP A 65 24.32 -18.93 -6.50
N PRO A 66 25.53 -18.72 -5.98
CA PRO A 66 26.76 -18.65 -6.81
C PRO A 66 27.05 -19.90 -7.62
N ARG A 67 26.41 -21.02 -7.30
CA ARG A 67 26.54 -22.31 -8.03
C ARG A 67 25.43 -22.49 -9.09
N GLY A 68 24.60 -21.45 -9.32
CA GLY A 68 23.51 -21.48 -10.28
C GLY A 68 22.25 -22.25 -9.82
N ARG A 69 22.12 -22.58 -8.52
CA ARG A 69 20.94 -23.28 -7.99
C ARG A 69 19.85 -22.31 -7.62
N TYR A 70 18.63 -22.60 -8.02
CA TYR A 70 17.46 -21.81 -7.70
C TYR A 70 16.97 -22.13 -6.28
N MET A 71 16.63 -21.08 -5.54
CA MET A 71 16.07 -21.16 -4.20
C MET A 71 14.85 -20.23 -4.12
N LEU A 72 13.78 -20.71 -3.48
CA LEU A 72 12.60 -19.90 -3.19
C LEU A 72 12.71 -19.40 -1.76
N GLY A 73 13.04 -18.11 -1.60
CA GLY A 73 12.93 -17.43 -0.30
C GLY A 73 11.47 -17.16 0.04
N GLN A 74 11.11 -17.35 1.30
CA GLN A 74 9.74 -17.08 1.80
C GLN A 74 9.77 -16.36 3.13
N MET A 75 8.82 -15.44 3.32
CA MET A 75 8.59 -14.70 4.55
C MET A 75 7.09 -14.70 4.87
N SER A 76 6.74 -14.91 6.14
CA SER A 76 5.36 -14.83 6.64
C SER A 76 4.97 -13.39 6.95
N ALA A 77 3.67 -13.14 7.18
CA ALA A 77 3.17 -11.85 7.63
C ALA A 77 3.89 -11.38 8.90
N MET A 78 3.96 -12.24 9.92
CA MET A 78 4.60 -11.90 11.20
C MET A 78 6.10 -11.57 11.02
N GLY A 79 6.82 -12.36 10.22
CA GLY A 79 8.23 -12.08 9.93
C GLY A 79 8.43 -10.74 9.24
N LEU A 80 7.55 -10.39 8.29
CA LEU A 80 7.60 -9.10 7.61
C LEU A 80 7.27 -7.93 8.54
N VAL A 81 6.24 -8.07 9.39
CA VAL A 81 5.89 -7.05 10.39
C VAL A 81 7.03 -6.82 11.38
N GLN A 82 7.66 -7.90 11.87
CA GLN A 82 8.79 -7.81 12.78
C GLN A 82 9.99 -7.12 12.13
N LEU A 83 10.36 -7.53 10.91
CA LEU A 83 11.43 -6.89 10.14
C LEU A 83 11.13 -5.42 9.89
N THR A 84 9.87 -5.06 9.62
CA THR A 84 9.46 -3.67 9.46
C THR A 84 9.69 -2.86 10.73
N ARG A 85 9.36 -3.40 11.91
CA ARG A 85 9.56 -2.73 13.20
C ARG A 85 11.02 -2.52 13.55
N GLU A 86 11.87 -3.49 13.23
CA GLU A 86 13.29 -3.45 13.56
C GLU A 86 14.08 -2.55 12.61
N GLU A 87 13.90 -2.74 11.33
CA GLU A 87 14.73 -2.12 10.31
C GLU A 87 13.91 -1.26 9.35
N GLY A 88 12.93 -1.88 8.67
CA GLY A 88 12.17 -1.24 7.60
C GLY A 88 13.08 -0.63 6.53
N GLY A 89 12.49 0.23 5.72
CA GLY A 89 13.19 1.02 4.70
C GLY A 89 13.57 2.43 5.17
N LYS A 90 13.62 2.70 6.47
CA LYS A 90 13.89 4.03 7.04
C LYS A 90 15.24 4.63 6.65
N ASN A 91 16.19 3.78 6.25
CA ASN A 91 17.50 4.22 5.76
C ASN A 91 17.47 4.68 4.29
N ILE A 92 16.35 4.45 3.58
CA ILE A 92 16.17 4.94 2.21
C ILE A 92 15.75 6.41 2.29
N PRO A 93 16.53 7.35 1.73
CA PRO A 93 16.18 8.77 1.73
C PRO A 93 14.78 9.01 1.15
N LYS A 94 14.01 9.93 1.73
CA LYS A 94 12.60 10.18 1.36
C LYS A 94 12.41 10.45 -0.14
N GLU A 95 13.34 11.16 -0.75
CA GLU A 95 13.34 11.49 -2.18
C GLU A 95 13.58 10.27 -3.09
N LYS A 96 14.08 9.15 -2.51
CA LYS A 96 14.28 7.87 -3.20
C LYS A 96 13.19 6.83 -2.89
N GLN A 97 12.29 7.12 -1.97
CA GLN A 97 11.20 6.23 -1.57
C GLN A 97 10.12 6.15 -2.65
N GLN A 98 10.39 5.41 -3.71
CA GLN A 98 9.41 5.16 -4.76
C GLN A 98 8.29 4.25 -4.24
N LYS A 99 7.03 4.62 -4.52
CA LYS A 99 5.83 3.92 -4.05
C LYS A 99 4.69 3.99 -5.07
N ASP A 100 5.03 3.68 -6.31
CA ASP A 100 4.05 3.74 -7.40
C ASP A 100 3.18 2.49 -7.37
N VAL A 101 1.90 2.68 -7.05
CA VAL A 101 0.91 1.60 -6.97
C VAL A 101 0.03 1.61 -8.21
N THR A 102 -0.05 0.47 -8.89
CA THR A 102 -0.98 0.21 -9.99
C THR A 102 -1.88 -0.97 -9.63
N VAL A 103 -3.20 -0.76 -9.60
CA VAL A 103 -4.18 -1.85 -9.53
C VAL A 103 -4.29 -2.44 -10.93
N LEU A 104 -4.01 -3.74 -11.07
CA LEU A 104 -3.94 -4.41 -12.37
C LEU A 104 -5.28 -5.03 -12.77
N ASP A 105 -5.96 -5.67 -11.79
CA ASP A 105 -7.23 -6.34 -12.03
C ASP A 105 -8.02 -6.50 -10.73
N ILE A 106 -9.36 -6.51 -10.83
CA ILE A 106 -10.28 -6.74 -9.72
C ILE A 106 -11.40 -7.66 -10.22
N PHE A 107 -11.58 -8.79 -9.56
CA PHE A 107 -12.70 -9.68 -9.82
C PHE A 107 -13.32 -10.19 -8.51
N GLY A 108 -14.52 -9.74 -8.18
CA GLY A 108 -15.21 -10.12 -6.95
C GLY A 108 -14.40 -9.77 -5.68
N ASN A 109 -14.01 -10.79 -4.93
CA ASN A 109 -13.21 -10.65 -3.72
C ASN A 109 -11.70 -10.84 -3.94
N ALA A 110 -11.24 -10.90 -5.17
CA ALA A 110 -9.84 -11.07 -5.54
C ALA A 110 -9.34 -9.89 -6.38
N ALA A 111 -8.09 -9.49 -6.16
CA ALA A 111 -7.45 -8.44 -6.93
C ALA A 111 -5.96 -8.68 -7.08
N THR A 112 -5.39 -8.05 -8.12
CA THR A 112 -3.94 -7.98 -8.33
C THR A 112 -3.49 -6.53 -8.40
N ALA A 113 -2.31 -6.24 -7.82
CA ALA A 113 -1.70 -4.93 -7.90
C ALA A 113 -0.17 -5.07 -8.05
N LYS A 114 0.46 -3.99 -8.51
CA LYS A 114 1.91 -3.88 -8.64
C LYS A 114 2.39 -2.66 -7.87
N ILE A 115 3.49 -2.81 -7.13
CA ILE A 115 4.22 -1.70 -6.53
C ILE A 115 5.60 -1.61 -7.17
N ILE A 116 5.98 -0.42 -7.62
CA ILE A 116 7.35 -0.10 -7.96
C ILE A 116 7.94 0.63 -6.76
N ALA A 117 8.80 -0.05 -6.01
CA ALA A 117 9.52 0.48 -4.86
C ALA A 117 10.91 1.03 -5.27
N ALA A 118 11.71 1.53 -4.33
CA ALA A 118 13.02 2.09 -4.62
C ALA A 118 13.93 1.09 -5.37
N ASP A 119 14.14 -0.09 -4.80
CA ASP A 119 15.13 -1.07 -5.31
C ASP A 119 14.51 -2.40 -5.77
N TRP A 120 13.15 -2.52 -5.70
CA TRP A 120 12.44 -3.75 -6.06
C TRP A 120 11.07 -3.47 -6.65
N ILE A 121 10.43 -4.54 -7.15
CA ILE A 121 9.06 -4.56 -7.63
C ILE A 121 8.32 -5.66 -6.88
N ASP A 122 7.14 -5.33 -6.33
CA ASP A 122 6.21 -6.29 -5.73
C ASP A 122 5.01 -6.53 -6.65
N TYR A 123 4.66 -7.80 -6.86
CA TYR A 123 3.41 -8.23 -7.46
C TYR A 123 2.53 -8.79 -6.35
N LEU A 124 1.38 -8.14 -6.11
CA LEU A 124 0.49 -8.40 -5.00
C LEU A 124 -0.75 -9.16 -5.46
N HIS A 125 -1.15 -10.16 -4.68
CA HIS A 125 -2.53 -10.67 -4.71
C HIS A 125 -3.23 -10.21 -3.43
N LEU A 126 -4.42 -9.63 -3.59
CA LEU A 126 -5.23 -9.14 -2.49
C LEU A 126 -6.57 -9.88 -2.44
N ALA A 127 -7.10 -10.02 -1.24
CA ALA A 127 -8.43 -10.58 -1.01
C ALA A 127 -9.28 -9.60 -0.20
N LYS A 128 -10.58 -9.54 -0.49
CA LYS A 128 -11.56 -8.84 0.33
C LYS A 128 -11.96 -9.72 1.51
N TRP A 129 -11.31 -9.52 2.64
CA TRP A 129 -11.44 -10.33 3.85
C TRP A 129 -12.15 -9.55 4.95
N LYS A 130 -13.28 -10.06 5.42
CA LYS A 130 -14.10 -9.40 6.47
C LYS A 130 -14.35 -7.92 6.18
N GLY A 131 -14.70 -7.60 4.93
CA GLY A 131 -15.01 -6.25 4.47
C GLY A 131 -13.79 -5.35 4.20
N ARG A 132 -12.56 -5.84 4.30
CA ARG A 132 -11.32 -5.09 4.02
C ARG A 132 -10.50 -5.77 2.93
N TRP A 133 -9.82 -5.00 2.11
CA TRP A 133 -8.81 -5.52 1.21
C TRP A 133 -7.50 -5.72 1.96
N VAL A 134 -6.94 -6.94 1.90
CA VAL A 134 -5.67 -7.32 2.53
C VAL A 134 -4.81 -8.11 1.55
N ILE A 135 -3.49 -7.97 1.67
CA ILE A 135 -2.52 -8.67 0.83
C ILE A 135 -2.36 -10.10 1.36
N VAL A 136 -2.61 -11.09 0.49
CA VAL A 136 -2.51 -12.53 0.82
C VAL A 136 -1.27 -13.18 0.21
N ASN A 137 -0.69 -12.59 -0.85
CA ASN A 137 0.53 -13.10 -1.47
C ASN A 137 1.33 -11.95 -2.09
N VAL A 138 2.65 -12.05 -2.02
CA VAL A 138 3.59 -11.15 -2.70
C VAL A 138 4.66 -12.00 -3.40
N LEU A 139 4.80 -11.83 -4.71
CA LEU A 139 5.99 -12.23 -5.43
C LEU A 139 6.78 -10.99 -5.78
N TRP A 140 8.06 -10.94 -5.41
CA TRP A 140 8.85 -9.76 -5.61
C TRP A 140 10.22 -10.07 -6.23
N GLU A 141 10.82 -9.04 -6.83
CA GLU A 141 12.14 -9.14 -7.47
C GLU A 141 12.89 -7.81 -7.30
N ASN A 142 14.21 -7.91 -7.10
CA ASN A 142 15.06 -6.73 -7.08
C ASN A 142 15.18 -6.10 -8.47
N LYS A 143 15.25 -4.78 -8.52
CA LYS A 143 15.66 -4.08 -9.74
C LYS A 143 17.12 -4.40 -10.05
N PRO A 144 17.50 -4.46 -11.34
CA PRO A 144 18.90 -4.58 -11.72
C PRO A 144 19.74 -3.47 -11.07
N ALA A 145 20.90 -3.82 -10.53
CA ALA A 145 21.86 -2.80 -10.07
C ALA A 145 22.19 -1.85 -11.23
N PRO A 146 22.32 -0.52 -10.97
CA PRO A 146 22.77 0.41 -12.00
C PRO A 146 24.08 -0.09 -12.60
N GLN A 147 24.13 -0.25 -13.93
CA GLN A 147 25.35 -0.60 -14.60
C GLN A 147 26.39 0.49 -14.33
N GLN A 148 27.47 0.15 -13.65
CA GLN A 148 28.60 1.07 -13.51
C GLN A 148 29.13 1.36 -14.90
N ALA A 149 29.14 2.65 -15.27
CA ALA A 149 29.81 3.06 -16.51
C ALA A 149 31.25 2.51 -16.53
N PRO A 150 31.74 2.05 -17.69
CA PRO A 150 33.13 1.56 -17.79
C PRO A 150 34.07 2.64 -17.25
N ARG A 151 34.90 2.30 -16.28
CA ARG A 151 35.95 3.22 -15.83
C ARG A 151 36.82 3.50 -17.04
N SER A 152 36.80 4.76 -17.51
CA SER A 152 37.76 5.18 -18.52
C SER A 152 39.17 4.93 -17.95
N SER A 153 39.88 3.96 -18.53
CA SER A 153 41.31 3.77 -18.26
C SER A 153 42.03 4.99 -18.78
N SER A 154 42.32 5.95 -17.89
CA SER A 154 43.29 7.00 -18.18
C SER A 154 44.66 6.39 -18.17
N ASN A 155 45.23 6.21 -19.36
CA ASN A 155 46.66 6.04 -19.56
C ASN A 155 47.40 7.32 -19.21
#